data_86373dfa5e4872f947d04d97d60868ac
#
_entry.id   86373dfa5e4872f947d04d97d60868ac
#
_cell.length_a   1.000
_cell.length_b   1.000
_cell.length_c   1.000
_cell.angle_alpha   90.00
_cell.angle_beta   90.00
_cell.angle_gamma   90.00
#
_symmetry.space_group_name_H-M   'P 1'
#
loop_
_entity.id
_entity.type
_entity.pdbx_description
1 polymer ?
#
loop_
_entity_poly.entity_id
_entity_poly.type
_entity_poly.pdbx_seq_one_letter_code
_entity_poly.pdbx_strand_id
1 'polypeptide(L)'
;MARKLLTALAVVLFAATSAFGQERGIGAGRVEIGAFPGGGMFFTKTSNGNEPGFGNYALGGSFTLNVNRWVGLEGEGGGTLGVRQAFTFADRAYTNQRSPSTWMYHGTVVVNPGGSDRPFVPYLTGGLGGVTLSPHREASLLGIENYKTFLTGNLGGGVKWFAAPHLGFRGDYRLFVVENSDTAPLFFGGETRYGHRVQGGLIFTY
;
A
#
# COMPACT_ATOMS: atom_id res chain seq x y z
N MET A 1 0.48 20.72 17.18
CA MET A 1 1.42 19.74 16.64
C MET A 1 1.32 19.60 15.11
N ALA A 2 0.14 19.50 14.52
CA ALA A 2 -0.06 19.33 13.06
C ALA A 2 0.61 20.42 12.18
N ARG A 3 0.56 21.70 12.58
CA ARG A 3 1.19 22.81 11.84
C ARG A 3 2.72 22.67 11.74
N LYS A 4 3.38 22.22 12.79
CA LYS A 4 4.85 22.00 12.78
C LYS A 4 5.27 20.81 11.91
N LEU A 5 4.43 19.77 11.84
CA LEU A 5 4.65 18.63 10.95
C LEU A 5 4.50 19.02 9.46
N LEU A 6 3.48 19.83 9.13
CA LEU A 6 3.26 20.33 7.77
C LEU A 6 4.42 21.25 7.31
N THR A 7 4.92 22.09 8.21
CA THR A 7 6.05 22.98 7.91
C THR A 7 7.35 22.17 7.72
N ALA A 8 7.59 21.15 8.54
CA ALA A 8 8.74 20.27 8.40
C ALA A 8 8.69 19.46 7.10
N LEU A 9 7.51 18.96 6.72
CA LEU A 9 7.30 18.23 5.47
C LEU A 9 7.51 19.16 4.25
N ALA A 10 7.03 20.41 4.31
CA ALA A 10 7.22 21.42 3.26
C ALA A 10 8.70 21.81 3.11
N VAL A 11 9.44 21.94 4.22
CA VAL A 11 10.88 22.28 4.21
C VAL A 11 11.70 21.13 3.64
N VAL A 12 11.36 19.87 3.94
CA VAL A 12 12.01 18.68 3.37
C VAL A 12 11.74 18.59 1.86
N LEU A 13 10.52 18.89 1.43
CA LEU A 13 10.15 18.93 0.01
C LEU A 13 10.88 20.05 -0.74
N PHE A 14 11.02 21.25 -0.15
CA PHE A 14 11.73 22.39 -0.75
C PHE A 14 13.26 22.20 -0.78
N ALA A 15 13.84 21.60 0.26
CA ALA A 15 15.28 21.30 0.30
C ALA A 15 15.67 20.23 -0.72
N ALA A 16 14.79 19.30 -1.05
CA ALA A 16 15.02 18.29 -2.09
C ALA A 16 15.06 18.90 -3.50
N THR A 17 14.33 20.00 -3.76
CA THR A 17 14.27 20.64 -5.10
C THR A 17 15.53 21.43 -5.45
N SER A 18 16.26 21.96 -4.48
CA SER A 18 17.45 22.81 -4.72
C SER A 18 18.77 22.02 -4.89
N ALA A 19 18.80 20.73 -4.58
CA ALA A 19 20.03 19.94 -4.60
C ALA A 19 20.34 19.24 -5.96
N PHE A 20 19.46 19.35 -6.98
CA PHE A 20 19.52 18.45 -8.15
C PHE A 20 19.34 19.15 -9.49
N GLY A 21 20.18 20.16 -9.77
CA GLY A 21 20.26 20.85 -11.05
C GLY A 21 21.12 20.14 -12.12
N GLN A 22 21.03 18.80 -12.24
CA GLN A 22 21.69 18.10 -13.37
C GLN A 22 20.62 17.74 -14.41
N GLU A 23 20.87 18.04 -15.69
CA GLU A 23 20.04 17.56 -16.80
C GLU A 23 19.99 16.02 -16.75
N ARG A 24 18.84 15.49 -16.35
CA ARG A 24 18.61 14.05 -16.30
C ARG A 24 17.82 13.61 -17.51
N GLY A 25 18.22 12.46 -18.03
CA GLY A 25 17.40 11.73 -18.99
C GLY A 25 16.04 11.34 -18.40
N ILE A 26 15.12 10.88 -19.21
CA ILE A 26 13.82 10.36 -18.78
C ILE A 26 14.06 9.04 -18.04
N GLY A 27 13.66 8.96 -16.77
CA GLY A 27 13.82 7.76 -15.92
C GLY A 27 13.57 8.06 -14.45
N ALA A 28 13.73 7.04 -13.59
CA ALA A 28 13.62 7.21 -12.16
C ALA A 28 14.80 8.05 -11.62
N GLY A 29 14.47 9.10 -10.89
CA GLY A 29 15.45 9.92 -10.19
C GLY A 29 15.96 9.27 -8.91
N ARG A 30 16.75 10.02 -8.15
CA ARG A 30 17.24 9.56 -6.84
C ARG A 30 16.13 9.47 -5.80
N VAL A 31 15.15 10.34 -5.88
CA VAL A 31 14.00 10.39 -5.01
C VAL A 31 12.74 10.27 -5.84
N GLU A 32 11.81 9.42 -5.43
CA GLU A 32 10.50 9.31 -6.05
C GLU A 32 9.41 9.50 -4.99
N ILE A 33 8.41 10.29 -5.31
CA ILE A 33 7.20 10.48 -4.50
C ILE A 33 6.02 9.96 -5.30
N GLY A 34 5.36 8.92 -4.79
CA GLY A 34 4.19 8.30 -5.40
C GLY A 34 2.89 8.74 -4.75
N ALA A 35 1.87 8.99 -5.56
CA ALA A 35 0.50 9.19 -5.12
C ALA A 35 -0.40 8.21 -5.86
N PHE A 36 -1.10 7.35 -5.11
CA PHE A 36 -1.98 6.30 -5.63
C PHE A 36 -3.43 6.60 -5.25
N PRO A 37 -4.15 7.37 -6.05
CA PRO A 37 -5.52 7.76 -5.75
C PRO A 37 -6.52 6.64 -5.95
N GLY A 38 -6.14 5.55 -6.59
CA GLY A 38 -7.06 4.48 -6.92
C GLY A 38 -6.42 3.11 -7.04
N GLY A 39 -7.14 2.13 -6.50
CA GLY A 39 -6.80 0.72 -6.59
C GLY A 39 -7.84 -0.13 -5.90
N GLY A 40 -7.63 -1.44 -5.95
CA GLY A 40 -8.43 -2.42 -5.24
C GLY A 40 -7.55 -3.31 -4.37
N MET A 41 -8.04 -3.68 -3.20
CA MET A 41 -7.46 -4.70 -2.36
C MET A 41 -8.51 -5.76 -2.05
N PHE A 42 -8.14 -7.00 -2.25
CA PHE A 42 -8.97 -8.15 -1.98
C PHE A 42 -8.29 -9.05 -0.95
N PHE A 43 -8.95 -9.31 0.17
CA PHE A 43 -8.54 -10.31 1.14
C PHE A 43 -9.21 -11.63 0.84
N THR A 44 -8.42 -12.70 0.75
CA THR A 44 -8.92 -14.04 0.46
C THR A 44 -9.69 -14.60 1.65
N LYS A 45 -10.57 -15.55 1.37
CA LYS A 45 -11.17 -16.40 2.39
C LYS A 45 -10.08 -17.29 3.01
N THR A 46 -10.15 -17.53 4.33
CA THR A 46 -9.22 -18.46 4.99
C THR A 46 -9.53 -19.91 4.65
N SER A 47 -8.55 -20.79 4.83
CA SER A 47 -8.65 -22.21 4.47
C SER A 47 -9.74 -22.93 5.24
N ASN A 48 -9.90 -22.62 6.53
CA ASN A 48 -10.97 -23.19 7.37
C ASN A 48 -12.34 -22.57 7.11
N GLY A 49 -12.40 -21.53 6.28
CA GLY A 49 -13.63 -20.87 5.87
C GLY A 49 -14.27 -19.99 6.93
N ASN A 50 -13.63 -19.80 8.09
CA ASN A 50 -14.16 -19.00 9.19
C ASN A 50 -14.12 -17.51 8.89
N GLU A 51 -13.11 -17.03 8.16
CA GLU A 51 -12.96 -15.64 7.78
C GLU A 51 -13.36 -15.43 6.31
N PRO A 52 -14.32 -14.54 6.03
CA PRO A 52 -14.81 -14.33 4.68
C PRO A 52 -13.82 -13.56 3.80
N GLY A 53 -13.83 -13.82 2.50
CA GLY A 53 -13.19 -12.94 1.52
C GLY A 53 -13.96 -11.63 1.37
N PHE A 54 -13.26 -10.52 1.19
CA PHE A 54 -13.85 -9.22 0.90
C PHE A 54 -12.89 -8.31 0.13
N GLY A 55 -13.43 -7.40 -0.64
CA GLY A 55 -12.70 -6.40 -1.40
C GLY A 55 -12.92 -4.98 -0.87
N ASN A 56 -11.91 -4.12 -1.00
CA ASN A 56 -11.95 -2.73 -0.60
C ASN A 56 -11.33 -1.84 -1.67
N TYR A 57 -11.71 -0.58 -1.69
CA TYR A 57 -11.02 0.44 -2.48
C TYR A 57 -9.70 0.80 -1.80
N ALA A 58 -8.59 0.74 -2.52
CA ALA A 58 -7.26 1.04 -1.99
C ALA A 58 -6.77 2.42 -2.49
N LEU A 59 -6.12 3.16 -1.59
CA LEU A 59 -5.45 4.42 -1.89
C LEU A 59 -4.19 4.56 -1.02
N GLY A 60 -3.22 5.35 -1.48
CA GLY A 60 -1.99 5.54 -0.70
C GLY A 60 -0.98 6.43 -1.36
N GLY A 61 0.21 6.44 -0.79
CA GLY A 61 1.38 7.13 -1.32
C GLY A 61 2.66 6.42 -0.94
N SER A 62 3.73 6.72 -1.64
CA SER A 62 5.06 6.17 -1.36
C SER A 62 6.14 7.22 -1.46
N PHE A 63 7.23 6.95 -0.76
CA PHE A 63 8.49 7.67 -0.88
C PHE A 63 9.58 6.65 -1.14
N THR A 64 10.28 6.77 -2.28
CA THR A 64 11.35 5.85 -2.66
C THR A 64 12.66 6.62 -2.74
N LEU A 65 13.71 6.08 -2.11
CA LEU A 65 15.08 6.52 -2.25
C LEU A 65 15.85 5.48 -3.09
N ASN A 66 16.20 5.82 -4.31
CA ASN A 66 17.00 4.96 -5.17
C ASN A 66 18.48 5.05 -4.73
N VAL A 67 18.97 3.97 -4.14
CA VAL A 67 20.37 3.85 -3.69
C VAL A 67 21.31 3.79 -4.91
N ASN A 68 20.86 3.11 -5.95
CA ASN A 68 21.49 3.05 -7.25
C ASN A 68 20.44 2.75 -8.32
N ARG A 69 20.83 2.59 -9.59
CA ARG A 69 19.91 2.31 -10.69
C ARG A 69 19.15 0.97 -10.58
N TRP A 70 19.61 0.06 -9.73
CA TRP A 70 19.04 -1.28 -9.59
C TRP A 70 18.18 -1.43 -8.34
N VAL A 71 18.52 -0.69 -7.27
CA VAL A 71 17.93 -0.89 -5.94
C VAL A 71 17.49 0.43 -5.34
N GLY A 72 16.26 0.44 -4.82
CA GLY A 72 15.68 1.51 -4.02
C GLY A 72 15.12 1.00 -2.70
N LEU A 73 15.02 1.90 -1.75
CA LEU A 73 14.31 1.72 -0.48
C LEU A 73 13.03 2.53 -0.52
N GLU A 74 11.91 1.90 -0.25
CA GLU A 74 10.60 2.54 -0.32
C GLU A 74 9.88 2.44 1.03
N GLY A 75 9.36 3.58 1.49
CA GLY A 75 8.34 3.66 2.52
C GLY A 75 6.98 3.91 1.87
N GLU A 76 6.00 3.10 2.19
CA GLU A 76 4.64 3.24 1.68
C GLU A 76 3.65 3.39 2.83
N GLY A 77 2.70 4.30 2.67
CA GLY A 77 1.59 4.50 3.59
C GLY A 77 0.28 4.65 2.81
N GLY A 78 -0.79 4.08 3.36
CA GLY A 78 -2.09 4.15 2.70
C GLY A 78 -3.17 3.43 3.50
N GLY A 79 -4.25 3.10 2.83
CA GLY A 79 -5.33 2.37 3.46
C GLY A 79 -6.31 1.82 2.45
N THR A 80 -7.27 1.10 2.99
CA THR A 80 -8.41 0.64 2.22
C THR A 80 -9.71 1.15 2.81
N LEU A 81 -10.59 1.62 1.95
CA LEU A 81 -11.93 2.05 2.31
C LEU A 81 -12.89 0.87 2.11
N GLY A 82 -13.54 0.45 3.19
CA GLY A 82 -14.52 -0.61 3.14
C GLY A 82 -15.70 -0.25 2.23
N VAL A 83 -16.07 -1.17 1.36
CA VAL A 83 -17.21 -1.04 0.45
C VAL A 83 -18.36 -1.95 0.89
N ARG A 84 -19.58 -1.62 0.47
CA ARG A 84 -20.75 -2.46 0.72
C ARG A 84 -20.74 -3.65 -0.21
N GLN A 85 -20.82 -4.85 0.37
CA GLN A 85 -20.77 -6.10 -0.37
C GLN A 85 -21.51 -7.22 0.36
N ALA A 86 -21.68 -8.34 -0.34
CA ALA A 86 -22.27 -9.54 0.24
C ALA A 86 -21.16 -10.53 0.63
N PHE A 87 -21.27 -11.13 1.79
CA PHE A 87 -20.41 -12.23 2.26
C PHE A 87 -21.14 -13.05 3.34
N THR A 88 -20.69 -14.26 3.59
CA THR A 88 -21.15 -15.10 4.69
C THR A 88 -20.13 -15.10 5.80
N PHE A 89 -20.56 -14.86 7.04
CA PHE A 89 -19.72 -14.87 8.24
C PHE A 89 -20.52 -15.36 9.44
N ALA A 90 -19.95 -16.28 10.23
CA ALA A 90 -20.59 -16.91 11.39
C ALA A 90 -22.01 -17.43 11.05
N ASP A 91 -22.12 -18.21 9.97
CA ASP A 91 -23.34 -18.81 9.43
C ASP A 91 -24.46 -17.81 9.06
N ARG A 92 -24.14 -16.54 8.99
CA ARG A 92 -25.08 -15.48 8.57
C ARG A 92 -24.67 -14.92 7.20
N ALA A 93 -25.65 -14.77 6.32
CA ALA A 93 -25.50 -14.08 5.04
C ALA A 93 -25.70 -12.57 5.24
N TYR A 94 -24.70 -11.80 4.93
CA TYR A 94 -24.74 -10.33 4.88
C TYR A 94 -24.85 -9.91 3.42
N THR A 95 -25.91 -9.22 3.05
CA THR A 95 -26.18 -8.85 1.64
C THR A 95 -25.74 -7.43 1.30
N ASN A 96 -25.59 -6.55 2.29
CA ASN A 96 -25.27 -5.13 2.10
C ASN A 96 -24.45 -4.58 3.29
N GLN A 97 -23.44 -5.32 3.71
CA GLN A 97 -22.59 -4.97 4.84
C GLN A 97 -21.34 -4.25 4.36
N ARG A 98 -20.98 -3.18 5.05
CA ARG A 98 -19.70 -2.50 4.81
C ARG A 98 -18.57 -3.31 5.41
N SER A 99 -17.58 -3.67 4.58
CA SER A 99 -16.35 -4.33 5.02
C SER A 99 -15.48 -3.41 5.89
N PRO A 100 -14.61 -3.95 6.74
CA PRO A 100 -13.68 -3.16 7.55
C PRO A 100 -12.74 -2.34 6.68
N SER A 101 -12.51 -1.08 7.07
CA SER A 101 -11.43 -0.28 6.50
C SER A 101 -10.10 -0.63 7.17
N THR A 102 -8.99 -0.49 6.46
CA THR A 102 -7.66 -0.77 7.00
C THR A 102 -6.71 0.38 6.74
N TRP A 103 -5.74 0.56 7.64
CA TRP A 103 -4.54 1.37 7.42
C TRP A 103 -3.37 0.44 7.18
N MET A 104 -2.48 0.83 6.25
CA MET A 104 -1.33 0.02 5.84
C MET A 104 -0.08 0.89 5.79
N TYR A 105 1.03 0.35 6.29
CA TYR A 105 2.34 1.00 6.23
C TYR A 105 3.43 -0.06 6.10
N HIS A 106 4.34 0.13 5.13
CA HIS A 106 5.36 -0.86 4.79
C HIS A 106 6.69 -0.19 4.46
N GLY A 107 7.78 -0.83 4.89
CA GLY A 107 9.10 -0.59 4.37
C GLY A 107 9.46 -1.69 3.38
N THR A 108 9.89 -1.34 2.19
CA THR A 108 10.14 -2.29 1.11
C THR A 108 11.46 -2.01 0.39
N VAL A 109 12.07 -3.05 -0.14
CA VAL A 109 13.15 -2.96 -1.12
C VAL A 109 12.53 -3.05 -2.51
N VAL A 110 12.93 -2.13 -3.37
CA VAL A 110 12.53 -2.09 -4.78
C VAL A 110 13.73 -2.49 -5.63
N VAL A 111 13.56 -3.45 -6.52
CA VAL A 111 14.58 -3.90 -7.45
C VAL A 111 14.14 -3.61 -8.87
N ASN A 112 14.96 -2.91 -9.65
CA ASN A 112 14.71 -2.54 -11.04
C ASN A 112 15.59 -3.39 -11.98
N PRO A 113 15.15 -4.56 -12.49
CA PRO A 113 16.00 -5.52 -13.22
C PRO A 113 16.61 -4.96 -14.50
N GLY A 114 16.04 -3.92 -15.06
CA GLY A 114 16.56 -3.25 -16.27
C GLY A 114 17.35 -1.96 -15.99
N GLY A 115 17.52 -1.59 -14.71
CA GLY A 115 17.95 -0.26 -14.29
C GLY A 115 16.81 0.76 -14.33
N SER A 116 16.98 1.84 -13.58
CA SER A 116 15.96 2.88 -13.41
C SER A 116 16.13 4.10 -14.35
N ASP A 117 17.18 4.09 -15.17
CA ASP A 117 17.59 5.15 -16.10
C ASP A 117 16.88 5.06 -17.47
N ARG A 118 15.64 4.63 -17.49
CA ARG A 118 14.83 4.40 -18.71
C ARG A 118 13.44 4.99 -18.56
N PRO A 119 12.78 5.33 -19.68
CA PRO A 119 11.38 5.77 -19.63
C PRO A 119 10.42 4.70 -19.09
N PHE A 120 10.73 3.42 -19.33
CA PHE A 120 9.93 2.28 -18.87
C PHE A 120 10.77 1.39 -17.94
N VAL A 121 10.35 1.30 -16.68
CA VAL A 121 11.09 0.62 -15.61
C VAL A 121 10.21 -0.45 -14.97
N PRO A 122 10.34 -1.72 -15.37
CA PRO A 122 9.77 -2.82 -14.60
C PRO A 122 10.51 -2.95 -13.27
N TYR A 123 9.79 -3.32 -12.21
CA TYR A 123 10.37 -3.52 -10.90
C TYR A 123 9.72 -4.67 -10.14
N LEU A 124 10.47 -5.21 -9.19
CA LEU A 124 10.00 -6.12 -8.16
C LEU A 124 10.15 -5.42 -6.80
N THR A 125 9.32 -5.79 -5.85
CA THR A 125 9.35 -5.21 -4.51
C THR A 125 8.99 -6.26 -3.47
N GLY A 126 9.59 -6.15 -2.29
CA GLY A 126 9.27 -6.98 -1.15
C GLY A 126 9.67 -6.31 0.15
N GLY A 127 8.90 -6.55 1.20
CA GLY A 127 9.14 -5.91 2.48
C GLY A 127 8.19 -6.33 3.59
N LEU A 128 8.27 -5.60 4.69
CA LEU A 128 7.51 -5.84 5.90
C LEU A 128 6.82 -4.56 6.36
N GLY A 129 5.76 -4.72 7.15
CA GLY A 129 5.01 -3.60 7.69
C GLY A 129 3.84 -4.04 8.54
N GLY A 130 2.80 -3.22 8.57
CA GLY A 130 1.59 -3.50 9.33
C GLY A 130 0.31 -3.19 8.56
N VAL A 131 -0.72 -3.94 8.91
CA VAL A 131 -2.12 -3.67 8.54
C VAL A 131 -2.90 -3.46 9.83
N THR A 132 -3.55 -2.30 9.95
CA THR A 132 -4.37 -1.94 11.11
C THR A 132 -5.83 -1.89 10.69
N LEU A 133 -6.66 -2.71 11.31
CA LEU A 133 -8.12 -2.62 11.17
C LEU A 133 -8.64 -1.37 11.85
N SER A 134 -9.56 -0.67 11.18
CA SER A 134 -10.20 0.52 11.72
C SER A 134 -11.62 0.20 12.21
N PRO A 135 -11.91 0.40 13.51
CA PRO A 135 -13.26 0.22 14.03
C PRO A 135 -14.18 1.28 13.43
N HIS A 136 -15.40 0.89 13.08
CA HIS A 136 -16.49 1.77 12.73
C HIS A 136 -17.82 1.10 13.09
N ARG A 137 -18.89 1.87 13.13
CA ARG A 137 -20.20 1.39 13.65
C ARG A 137 -20.68 0.07 13.04
N GLU A 138 -20.47 -0.13 11.75
CA GLU A 138 -20.86 -1.38 11.09
C GLU A 138 -19.82 -2.51 11.32
N ALA A 139 -18.54 -2.18 11.57
CA ALA A 139 -17.49 -3.17 11.86
C ALA A 139 -17.65 -3.80 13.24
N SER A 140 -18.30 -3.12 14.19
CA SER A 140 -18.62 -3.72 15.50
C SER A 140 -19.55 -4.93 15.39
N LEU A 141 -20.44 -4.96 14.38
CA LEU A 141 -21.29 -6.12 14.07
C LEU A 141 -20.47 -7.35 13.61
N LEU A 142 -19.23 -7.12 13.19
CA LEU A 142 -18.27 -8.14 12.77
C LEU A 142 -17.25 -8.46 13.88
N GLY A 143 -17.48 -7.97 15.10
CA GLY A 143 -16.58 -8.16 16.24
C GLY A 143 -15.33 -7.27 16.23
N ILE A 144 -15.29 -6.21 15.40
CA ILE A 144 -14.17 -5.29 15.32
C ILE A 144 -14.51 -4.02 16.12
N GLU A 145 -14.22 -4.04 17.40
CA GLU A 145 -14.54 -2.96 18.33
C GLU A 145 -13.39 -1.96 18.50
N ASN A 146 -12.14 -2.43 18.35
CA ASN A 146 -10.93 -1.65 18.57
C ASN A 146 -9.98 -1.72 17.38
N TYR A 147 -9.05 -0.76 17.31
CA TYR A 147 -7.92 -0.83 16.39
C TYR A 147 -7.08 -2.06 16.70
N LYS A 148 -6.83 -2.88 15.69
CA LYS A 148 -5.96 -4.05 15.80
C LYS A 148 -4.96 -4.02 14.65
N THR A 149 -3.68 -4.15 14.99
CA THR A 149 -2.59 -4.17 14.02
C THR A 149 -2.01 -5.58 13.91
N PHE A 150 -1.78 -6.00 12.67
CA PHE A 150 -1.17 -7.28 12.32
C PHE A 150 0.14 -7.04 11.60
N LEU A 151 1.16 -7.83 11.89
CA LEU A 151 2.38 -7.86 11.10
C LEU A 151 2.08 -8.37 9.69
N THR A 152 2.71 -7.78 8.69
CA THR A 152 2.42 -8.10 7.30
C THR A 152 3.69 -8.13 6.49
N GLY A 153 3.93 -9.23 5.79
CA GLY A 153 4.88 -9.30 4.69
C GLY A 153 4.23 -8.91 3.37
N ASN A 154 4.98 -8.35 2.45
CA ASN A 154 4.51 -8.12 1.10
C ASN A 154 5.55 -8.48 0.05
N LEU A 155 5.07 -8.96 -1.11
CA LEU A 155 5.87 -9.25 -2.29
C LEU A 155 5.07 -8.84 -3.52
N GLY A 156 5.71 -8.23 -4.49
CA GLY A 156 5.01 -7.82 -5.69
C GLY A 156 5.91 -7.26 -6.76
N GLY A 157 5.32 -6.53 -7.68
CA GLY A 157 6.02 -5.86 -8.74
C GLY A 157 5.09 -5.02 -9.59
N GLY A 158 5.67 -4.32 -10.53
CA GLY A 158 4.93 -3.43 -11.38
C GLY A 158 5.78 -2.79 -12.43
N VAL A 159 5.25 -1.72 -12.97
CA VAL A 159 5.93 -0.90 -13.97
C VAL A 159 5.83 0.58 -13.61
N LYS A 160 6.89 1.31 -13.86
CA LYS A 160 6.92 2.76 -13.87
C LYS A 160 7.12 3.20 -15.31
N TRP A 161 6.37 4.20 -15.74
CA TRP A 161 6.51 4.81 -17.05
C TRP A 161 6.67 6.32 -16.88
N PHE A 162 7.84 6.83 -17.21
CA PHE A 162 8.17 8.25 -17.14
C PHE A 162 7.85 8.92 -18.45
N ALA A 163 6.84 9.78 -18.43
CA ALA A 163 6.40 10.58 -19.59
C ALA A 163 7.21 11.88 -19.72
N ALA A 164 7.84 12.33 -18.63
CA ALA A 164 8.68 13.52 -18.56
C ALA A 164 9.80 13.31 -17.52
N PRO A 165 10.84 14.16 -17.48
CA PRO A 165 11.96 14.03 -16.55
C PRO A 165 11.59 13.93 -15.09
N HIS A 166 10.46 14.53 -14.69
CA HIS A 166 10.02 14.59 -13.28
C HIS A 166 8.63 13.98 -13.06
N LEU A 167 7.99 13.41 -14.08
CA LEU A 167 6.63 12.90 -14.00
C LEU A 167 6.52 11.53 -14.65
N GLY A 168 5.98 10.60 -13.93
CA GLY A 168 5.67 9.26 -14.43
C GLY A 168 4.36 8.73 -13.88
N PHE A 169 4.01 7.58 -14.40
CA PHE A 169 2.89 6.74 -13.95
C PHE A 169 3.46 5.46 -13.35
N ARG A 170 2.78 4.95 -12.35
CA ARG A 170 3.12 3.66 -11.73
C ARG A 170 1.88 2.80 -11.63
N GLY A 171 2.02 1.53 -12.04
CA GLY A 171 1.06 0.49 -11.76
C GLY A 171 1.74 -0.65 -11.03
N ASP A 172 1.16 -1.13 -9.94
CA ASP A 172 1.70 -2.27 -9.21
C ASP A 172 0.64 -3.27 -8.75
N TYR A 173 1.11 -4.50 -8.57
CA TYR A 173 0.41 -5.58 -7.90
C TYR A 173 1.25 -6.04 -6.72
N ARG A 174 0.59 -6.25 -5.56
CA ARG A 174 1.23 -6.82 -4.37
C ARG A 174 0.38 -7.90 -3.72
N LEU A 175 1.05 -8.97 -3.37
CA LEU A 175 0.56 -9.99 -2.46
C LEU A 175 0.99 -9.61 -1.04
N PHE A 176 0.06 -9.60 -0.11
CA PHE A 176 0.28 -9.42 1.31
C PHE A 176 0.02 -10.71 2.05
N VAL A 177 0.88 -11.03 3.00
CA VAL A 177 0.69 -12.11 3.94
C VAL A 177 0.52 -11.50 5.30
N VAL A 178 -0.68 -11.61 5.86
CA VAL A 178 -1.04 -11.06 7.17
C VAL A 178 -0.85 -12.17 8.20
N GLU A 179 -0.02 -11.91 9.19
CA GLU A 179 0.20 -12.85 10.28
C GLU A 179 -1.04 -12.96 11.18
N ASN A 180 -1.35 -14.17 11.62
CA ASN A 180 -2.44 -14.42 12.55
C ASN A 180 -2.12 -13.95 13.98
N SER A 181 -3.14 -13.76 14.77
CA SER A 181 -3.03 -13.39 16.19
C SER A 181 -4.16 -14.02 17.01
N ASP A 182 -3.82 -14.67 18.11
CA ASP A 182 -4.79 -15.29 19.01
C ASP A 182 -5.84 -14.33 19.60
N THR A 183 -5.53 -13.03 19.60
CA THR A 183 -6.45 -11.98 20.07
C THR A 183 -7.12 -11.23 18.92
N ALA A 184 -7.12 -11.81 17.72
CA ALA A 184 -7.74 -11.19 16.55
C ALA A 184 -9.27 -11.29 16.59
N PRO A 185 -9.98 -10.34 15.94
CA PRO A 185 -11.39 -10.49 15.68
C PRO A 185 -11.66 -11.72 14.79
N LEU A 186 -12.73 -12.45 15.06
CA LEU A 186 -13.10 -13.65 14.27
C LEU A 186 -13.29 -13.38 12.78
N PHE A 187 -13.59 -12.14 12.43
CA PHE A 187 -13.74 -11.75 11.02
C PHE A 187 -12.40 -11.63 10.29
N PHE A 188 -11.31 -11.32 10.99
CA PHE A 188 -10.03 -11.03 10.37
C PHE A 188 -8.85 -11.26 11.31
N GLY A 189 -7.90 -12.04 10.88
CA GLY A 189 -6.60 -12.20 11.53
C GLY A 189 -6.53 -13.33 12.56
N GLY A 190 -7.56 -14.16 12.71
CA GLY A 190 -7.50 -15.40 13.48
C GLY A 190 -6.67 -16.49 12.80
N GLU A 191 -6.50 -16.39 11.48
CA GLU A 191 -5.64 -17.25 10.67
C GLU A 191 -4.73 -16.41 9.77
N THR A 192 -3.63 -17.00 9.28
CA THR A 192 -2.79 -16.36 8.26
C THR A 192 -3.62 -16.06 7.02
N ARG A 193 -3.59 -14.82 6.58
CA ARG A 193 -4.47 -14.34 5.52
C ARG A 193 -3.68 -13.72 4.38
N TYR A 194 -4.18 -13.91 3.16
CA TYR A 194 -3.60 -13.33 1.97
C TYR A 194 -4.45 -12.14 1.49
N GLY A 195 -3.75 -11.07 1.11
CA GLY A 195 -4.34 -9.90 0.49
C GLY A 195 -3.72 -9.63 -0.87
N HIS A 196 -4.53 -9.33 -1.87
CA HIS A 196 -4.08 -8.99 -3.22
C HIS A 196 -4.43 -7.54 -3.47
N ARG A 197 -3.44 -6.71 -3.78
CA ARG A 197 -3.66 -5.31 -4.11
C ARG A 197 -3.19 -5.00 -5.52
N VAL A 198 -4.04 -4.32 -6.26
CA VAL A 198 -3.69 -3.69 -7.54
C VAL A 198 -3.91 -2.20 -7.36
N GLN A 199 -2.95 -1.37 -7.74
CA GLN A 199 -3.09 0.08 -7.67
C GLN A 199 -2.36 0.76 -8.82
N GLY A 200 -2.81 1.96 -9.15
CA GLY A 200 -2.18 2.84 -10.13
C GLY A 200 -2.13 4.29 -9.62
N GLY A 201 -1.16 5.03 -10.08
CA GLY A 201 -0.99 6.41 -9.67
C GLY A 201 0.11 7.15 -10.41
N LEU A 202 0.40 8.32 -9.89
CA LEU A 202 1.43 9.22 -10.39
C LEU A 202 2.68 9.08 -9.55
N ILE A 203 3.84 9.23 -10.18
CA ILE A 203 5.12 9.37 -9.51
C ILE A 203 5.83 10.64 -9.97
N PHE A 204 6.35 11.36 -8.99
CA PHE A 204 7.23 12.50 -9.19
C PHE A 204 8.64 12.08 -8.82
N THR A 205 9.62 12.40 -9.66
CA THR A 205 11.01 11.99 -9.49
C THR A 205 11.97 13.16 -9.56
N TYR A 206 13.02 13.10 -8.71
CA TYR A 206 14.04 14.17 -8.55
C TYR A 206 15.45 13.59 -8.47
#